data_510f5af07be24a791362c2d759815ec6
#
_entry.id   510f5af07be24a791362c2d759815ec6
#
_cell.length_a   1.000
_cell.length_b   1.000
_cell.length_c   1.000
_cell.angle_alpha   90.00
_cell.angle_beta   90.00
_cell.angle_gamma   90.00
#
_symmetry.space_group_name_H-M   'P 1'
#
loop_
_entity.id
_entity.type
_entity.pdbx_description
1 polymer ?
#
loop_
_entity_poly.entity_id
_entity_poly.type
_entity_poly.pdbx_seq_one_letter_code
_entity_poly.pdbx_strand_id
1 'polypeptide(L)'
;LERVFPTLSFQSPIAMLQPPSDGSRRYVVHQGGLVRSFANQTSPAVSDFADLRSHAGFTSGGETGLLGMAFHPNYPQDARVYLSYTANAGGALRSRIAEFRVTSGGASVDLTSERRLLDIPQPASNHNGGHIAFGPDGLLYIGLGDGGSGNDPFGAIGNGQNLRTLLGKLLRLDISGSTGSVPYRI
;
A
#
# COMPACT_ATOMS: atom_id res chain seq x y z
N LEU A 1 -17.25 -24.94 -1.11
CA LEU A 1 -16.06 -24.11 -0.87
C LEU A 1 -14.94 -25.00 -0.35
N GLU A 2 -13.76 -24.88 -0.93
CA GLU A 2 -12.54 -25.59 -0.54
C GLU A 2 -11.51 -24.57 -0.05
N ARG A 3 -10.76 -24.93 0.99
CA ARG A 3 -9.67 -24.12 1.51
C ARG A 3 -8.39 -24.43 0.72
N VAL A 4 -7.96 -23.49 -0.14
CA VAL A 4 -6.83 -23.68 -1.08
C VAL A 4 -5.49 -23.82 -0.37
N PHE A 5 -5.30 -23.10 0.75
CA PHE A 5 -4.08 -23.14 1.57
C PHE A 5 -4.42 -23.56 3.01
N PRO A 6 -4.72 -24.86 3.27
CA PRO A 6 -5.27 -25.32 4.55
C PRO A 6 -4.31 -25.19 5.73
N THR A 7 -3.02 -25.15 5.48
CA THR A 7 -1.97 -25.03 6.51
C THR A 7 -1.63 -23.59 6.88
N LEU A 8 -2.13 -22.59 6.12
CA LEU A 8 -1.80 -21.19 6.35
C LEU A 8 -2.84 -20.50 7.22
N SER A 9 -2.35 -19.62 8.09
CA SER A 9 -3.13 -18.69 8.89
C SER A 9 -2.43 -17.32 8.91
N PHE A 10 -3.23 -16.26 8.79
CA PHE A 10 -2.72 -14.88 8.71
C PHE A 10 -3.48 -14.00 9.69
N GLN A 11 -2.76 -13.06 10.34
CA GLN A 11 -3.36 -12.06 11.22
C GLN A 11 -3.70 -10.80 10.44
N SER A 12 -4.94 -10.31 10.56
CA SER A 12 -5.42 -9.09 9.90
C SER A 12 -4.99 -8.96 8.43
N PRO A 13 -5.21 -10.01 7.59
CA PRO A 13 -4.90 -9.92 6.17
C PRO A 13 -5.90 -8.98 5.50
N ILE A 14 -5.41 -8.05 4.68
CA ILE A 14 -6.25 -7.09 3.96
C ILE A 14 -6.24 -7.32 2.45
N ALA A 15 -5.22 -7.95 1.91
CA ALA A 15 -5.13 -8.29 0.49
C ALA A 15 -4.27 -9.53 0.26
N MET A 16 -4.58 -10.27 -0.80
CA MET A 16 -3.73 -11.30 -1.37
C MET A 16 -3.46 -10.96 -2.83
N LEU A 17 -2.18 -10.87 -3.18
CA LEU A 17 -1.71 -10.42 -4.49
C LEU A 17 -0.95 -11.52 -5.21
N GLN A 18 -1.00 -11.43 -6.53
CA GLN A 18 -0.16 -12.17 -7.45
C GLN A 18 0.65 -11.15 -8.26
N PRO A 19 1.97 -11.36 -8.45
CA PRO A 19 2.75 -10.49 -9.33
C PRO A 19 2.25 -10.57 -10.79
N PRO A 20 2.42 -9.52 -11.58
CA PRO A 20 2.17 -9.58 -13.01
C PRO A 20 2.97 -10.73 -13.66
N SER A 21 2.31 -11.49 -14.53
CA SER A 21 2.91 -12.59 -15.31
C SER A 21 3.55 -13.73 -14.50
N ASP A 22 3.37 -13.78 -13.17
CA ASP A 22 3.87 -14.86 -12.32
C ASP A 22 2.78 -15.44 -11.41
N GLY A 23 2.28 -16.61 -11.78
CA GLY A 23 1.29 -17.36 -10.99
C GLY A 23 1.90 -18.28 -9.92
N SER A 24 3.23 -18.37 -9.82
CA SER A 24 3.92 -19.32 -8.95
C SER A 24 3.92 -18.90 -7.47
N ARG A 25 3.71 -17.62 -7.16
CA ARG A 25 3.75 -17.09 -5.79
C ARG A 25 2.51 -16.26 -5.46
N ARG A 26 2.23 -16.19 -4.15
CA ARG A 26 1.22 -15.31 -3.56
C ARG A 26 1.85 -14.43 -2.49
N TYR A 27 1.29 -13.23 -2.35
CA TYR A 27 1.72 -12.23 -1.37
C TYR A 27 0.51 -11.80 -0.56
N VAL A 28 0.61 -11.90 0.76
CA VAL A 28 -0.46 -11.48 1.68
C VAL A 28 -0.01 -10.25 2.42
N VAL A 29 -0.80 -9.19 2.31
CA VAL A 29 -0.59 -7.92 3.00
C VAL A 29 -1.33 -7.96 4.33
N HIS A 30 -0.61 -7.72 5.42
CA HIS A 30 -1.15 -7.64 6.76
C HIS A 30 -1.22 -6.19 7.22
N GLN A 31 -2.34 -5.78 7.77
CA GLN A 31 -2.53 -4.42 8.28
C GLN A 31 -1.43 -4.00 9.27
N GLY A 32 -0.94 -4.94 10.09
CA GLY A 32 0.12 -4.70 11.07
C GLY A 32 1.51 -4.40 10.51
N GLY A 33 1.68 -4.32 9.18
CA GLY A 33 2.93 -3.88 8.54
C GLY A 33 3.77 -4.99 7.89
N LEU A 34 3.28 -6.24 7.87
CA LEU A 34 3.97 -7.34 7.19
C LEU A 34 3.39 -7.58 5.79
N VAL A 35 4.26 -7.90 4.84
CA VAL A 35 3.87 -8.59 3.62
C VAL A 35 4.55 -9.96 3.62
N ARG A 36 3.76 -11.01 3.53
CA ARG A 36 4.26 -12.39 3.48
C ARG A 36 4.12 -12.98 2.10
N SER A 37 5.12 -13.75 1.68
CA SER A 37 5.11 -14.45 0.40
C SER A 37 5.23 -15.96 0.58
N PHE A 38 4.60 -16.70 -0.33
CA PHE A 38 4.66 -18.17 -0.36
C PHE A 38 4.42 -18.70 -1.78
N ALA A 39 4.89 -19.92 -2.04
CA ALA A 39 4.64 -20.61 -3.30
C ALA A 39 3.15 -20.97 -3.44
N ASN A 40 2.61 -20.88 -4.65
CA ASN A 40 1.23 -21.25 -4.94
C ASN A 40 1.08 -22.78 -5.01
N GLN A 41 1.14 -23.42 -3.84
CA GLN A 41 1.01 -24.87 -3.64
C GLN A 41 0.28 -25.15 -2.32
N THR A 42 -0.21 -26.37 -2.12
CA THR A 42 -1.10 -26.73 -1.01
C THR A 42 -0.54 -26.48 0.40
N SER A 43 0.74 -26.71 0.63
CA SER A 43 1.41 -26.56 1.93
C SER A 43 2.73 -25.81 1.80
N PRO A 44 2.69 -24.51 1.49
CA PRO A 44 3.91 -23.75 1.23
C PRO A 44 4.58 -23.28 2.52
N ALA A 45 5.91 -23.15 2.48
CA ALA A 45 6.63 -22.33 3.45
C ALA A 45 6.34 -20.85 3.22
N VAL A 46 6.22 -20.08 4.29
CA VAL A 46 5.97 -18.65 4.27
C VAL A 46 7.24 -17.89 4.61
N SER A 47 7.51 -16.81 3.88
CA SER A 47 8.64 -15.90 4.11
C SER A 47 8.14 -14.46 4.23
N ASP A 48 8.81 -13.65 5.03
CA ASP A 48 8.52 -12.22 5.08
C ASP A 48 9.14 -11.54 3.83
N PHE A 49 8.30 -10.83 3.09
CA PHE A 49 8.70 -10.08 1.89
C PHE A 49 8.93 -8.60 2.19
N ALA A 50 8.13 -8.01 3.08
CA ALA A 50 8.35 -6.67 3.63
C ALA A 50 7.96 -6.64 5.11
N ASP A 51 8.71 -5.88 5.93
CA ASP A 51 8.41 -5.67 7.34
C ASP A 51 8.53 -4.19 7.71
N LEU A 52 7.40 -3.48 7.70
CA LEU A 52 7.34 -2.05 8.02
C LEU A 52 7.25 -1.76 9.52
N ARG A 53 7.18 -2.77 10.38
CA ARG A 53 6.94 -2.57 11.82
C ARG A 53 8.01 -1.70 12.51
N SER A 54 9.23 -1.75 11.99
CA SER A 54 10.34 -0.90 12.43
C SER A 54 10.68 0.23 11.44
N HIS A 55 9.90 0.40 10.38
CA HIS A 55 10.13 1.46 9.39
C HIS A 55 9.78 2.83 9.98
N ALA A 56 10.59 3.85 9.65
CA ALA A 56 10.52 5.16 10.28
C ALA A 56 9.13 5.80 10.22
N GLY A 57 8.54 5.97 11.39
CA GLY A 57 7.22 6.57 11.57
C GLY A 57 6.03 5.65 11.28
N PHE A 58 6.23 4.41 10.81
CA PHE A 58 5.11 3.50 10.60
C PHE A 58 4.24 3.39 11.86
N THR A 59 2.92 3.42 11.66
CA THR A 59 1.95 3.27 12.74
C THR A 59 0.78 2.39 12.29
N SER A 60 0.30 1.53 13.19
CA SER A 60 -0.83 0.64 12.93
C SER A 60 -1.73 0.52 14.16
N GLY A 61 -3.00 0.26 13.93
CA GLY A 61 -4.03 0.06 14.94
C GLY A 61 -5.36 0.69 14.53
N GLY A 62 -6.47 0.07 14.89
CA GLY A 62 -7.76 0.46 14.36
C GLY A 62 -7.81 0.33 12.84
N GLU A 63 -7.96 1.44 12.12
CA GLU A 63 -7.95 1.46 10.64
C GLU A 63 -6.59 1.88 10.05
N THR A 64 -5.61 2.23 10.90
CA THR A 64 -4.25 2.57 10.45
C THR A 64 -3.40 1.33 10.24
N GLY A 65 -2.33 1.44 9.45
CA GLY A 65 -1.37 0.36 9.20
C GLY A 65 -0.86 0.34 7.77
N LEU A 66 -0.43 -0.84 7.32
CA LEU A 66 -0.16 -1.13 5.91
C LEU A 66 -1.50 -1.43 5.24
N LEU A 67 -1.94 -0.57 4.33
CA LEU A 67 -3.30 -0.53 3.81
C LEU A 67 -3.41 -0.95 2.33
N GLY A 68 -2.28 -1.07 1.64
CA GLY A 68 -2.26 -1.53 0.26
C GLY A 68 -0.86 -1.81 -0.25
N MET A 69 -0.80 -2.64 -1.29
CA MET A 69 0.41 -2.93 -2.04
C MET A 69 0.06 -3.14 -3.51
N ALA A 70 0.95 -2.72 -4.40
CA ALA A 70 0.90 -3.05 -5.82
C ALA A 70 2.29 -3.36 -6.35
N PHE A 71 2.40 -4.32 -7.26
CA PHE A 71 3.61 -4.54 -8.04
C PHE A 71 3.65 -3.58 -9.22
N HIS A 72 4.86 -3.17 -9.62
CA HIS A 72 5.03 -2.48 -10.90
C HIS A 72 4.48 -3.34 -12.05
N PRO A 73 3.79 -2.77 -13.08
CA PRO A 73 3.18 -3.56 -14.15
C PRO A 73 4.16 -4.47 -14.90
N ASN A 74 5.42 -4.07 -15.00
CA ASN A 74 6.48 -4.84 -15.63
C ASN A 74 7.32 -5.66 -14.62
N TYR A 75 6.79 -5.96 -13.44
CA TYR A 75 7.48 -6.82 -12.48
C TYR A 75 7.60 -8.27 -13.05
N PRO A 76 8.74 -8.97 -12.93
CA PRO A 76 9.95 -8.62 -12.16
C PRO A 76 11.03 -7.85 -12.93
N GLN A 77 10.86 -7.56 -14.24
CA GLN A 77 11.85 -6.83 -15.02
C GLN A 77 12.08 -5.43 -14.45
N ASP A 78 11.02 -4.79 -13.96
CA ASP A 78 11.09 -3.62 -13.13
C ASP A 78 10.75 -4.03 -11.69
N ALA A 79 11.79 -4.29 -10.90
CA ALA A 79 11.68 -4.86 -9.56
C ALA A 79 11.27 -3.80 -8.52
N ARG A 80 10.15 -3.11 -8.77
CA ARG A 80 9.55 -2.14 -7.86
C ARG A 80 8.20 -2.61 -7.33
N VAL A 81 7.91 -2.22 -6.10
CA VAL A 81 6.60 -2.34 -5.47
C VAL A 81 6.19 -1.00 -4.86
N TYR A 82 4.90 -0.82 -4.71
CA TYR A 82 4.30 0.37 -4.13
C TYR A 82 3.55 -0.05 -2.88
N LEU A 83 3.78 0.68 -1.79
CA LEU A 83 3.11 0.44 -0.52
C LEU A 83 2.31 1.68 -0.13
N SER A 84 1.10 1.45 0.37
CA SER A 84 0.25 2.45 0.97
C SER A 84 0.14 2.16 2.46
N TYR A 85 0.56 3.09 3.29
CA TYR A 85 0.60 2.88 4.73
C TYR A 85 0.43 4.18 5.51
N THR A 86 0.06 4.07 6.78
CA THR A 86 -0.01 5.21 7.68
C THR A 86 1.28 5.38 8.46
N ALA A 87 1.65 6.63 8.68
CA ALA A 87 2.85 6.99 9.42
C ALA A 87 2.62 8.22 10.30
N ASN A 88 3.30 8.29 11.44
CA ASN A 88 3.46 9.49 12.24
C ASN A 88 4.67 10.29 11.76
N ALA A 89 4.46 11.55 11.42
CA ALA A 89 5.53 12.46 11.04
C ALA A 89 5.38 13.77 11.84
N GLY A 90 6.30 14.01 12.76
CA GLY A 90 6.27 15.21 13.62
C GLY A 90 5.01 15.30 14.50
N GLY A 91 4.46 14.15 14.93
CA GLY A 91 3.26 14.08 15.76
C GLY A 91 1.94 14.11 14.98
N ALA A 92 1.98 14.21 13.64
CA ALA A 92 0.79 14.20 12.77
C ALA A 92 0.66 12.87 12.02
N LEU A 93 -0.55 12.33 11.97
CA LEU A 93 -0.88 11.14 11.19
C LEU A 93 -0.92 11.50 9.70
N ARG A 94 -0.37 10.62 8.88
CA ARG A 94 -0.30 10.79 7.43
C ARG A 94 -0.56 9.47 6.71
N SER A 95 -1.22 9.50 5.57
CA SER A 95 -1.20 8.41 4.61
C SER A 95 -0.04 8.61 3.64
N ARG A 96 0.81 7.60 3.52
CA ARG A 96 1.95 7.58 2.60
C ARG A 96 1.73 6.57 1.50
N ILE A 97 1.99 7.00 0.27
CA ILE A 97 2.12 6.14 -0.88
C ILE A 97 3.57 6.24 -1.31
N ALA A 98 4.30 5.14 -1.26
CA ALA A 98 5.72 5.13 -1.56
C ALA A 98 6.12 3.94 -2.45
N GLU A 99 7.11 4.19 -3.29
CA GLU A 99 7.79 3.20 -4.11
C GLU A 99 8.98 2.63 -3.35
N PHE A 100 9.18 1.33 -3.50
CA PHE A 100 10.33 0.61 -2.95
C PHE A 100 10.91 -0.32 -4.01
N ARG A 101 12.21 -0.57 -3.92
CA ARG A 101 12.89 -1.59 -4.72
C ARG A 101 12.80 -2.95 -4.05
N VAL A 102 12.68 -3.97 -4.86
CA VAL A 102 12.81 -5.36 -4.42
C VAL A 102 14.27 -5.78 -4.55
N THR A 103 14.80 -6.46 -3.54
CA THR A 103 16.18 -6.95 -3.51
C THR A 103 16.46 -7.90 -4.66
N SER A 104 17.73 -8.04 -5.02
CA SER A 104 18.17 -9.00 -6.04
C SER A 104 17.66 -10.42 -5.72
N GLY A 105 17.10 -11.07 -6.74
CA GLY A 105 16.46 -12.39 -6.57
C GLY A 105 15.01 -12.34 -6.08
N GLY A 106 14.42 -11.17 -5.85
CA GLY A 106 13.00 -11.05 -5.53
C GLY A 106 12.61 -11.48 -4.12
N ALA A 107 13.57 -11.64 -3.20
CA ALA A 107 13.33 -12.25 -1.89
C ALA A 107 12.62 -11.30 -0.91
N SER A 108 12.92 -10.01 -0.94
CA SER A 108 12.39 -9.02 0.01
C SER A 108 12.38 -7.62 -0.56
N VAL A 109 11.65 -6.72 0.10
CA VAL A 109 11.64 -5.28 -0.19
C VAL A 109 12.81 -4.62 0.55
N ASP A 110 13.57 -3.78 -0.15
CA ASP A 110 14.55 -2.90 0.45
C ASP A 110 13.84 -1.64 0.98
N LEU A 111 13.55 -1.60 2.28
CA LEU A 111 12.86 -0.48 2.92
C LEU A 111 13.71 0.80 2.95
N THR A 112 15.03 0.73 2.76
CA THR A 112 15.90 1.91 2.68
C THR A 112 15.78 2.64 1.35
N SER A 113 15.22 1.99 0.34
CA SER A 113 14.98 2.54 -0.99
C SER A 113 13.71 3.38 -1.09
N GLU A 114 13.03 3.69 0.02
CA GLU A 114 11.78 4.45 0.03
C GLU A 114 11.85 5.71 -0.83
N ARG A 115 10.94 5.82 -1.79
CA ARG A 115 10.66 7.03 -2.55
C ARG A 115 9.20 7.40 -2.40
N ARG A 116 8.91 8.45 -1.65
CA ARG A 116 7.54 8.91 -1.40
C ARG A 116 6.94 9.53 -2.64
N LEU A 117 5.76 9.05 -3.04
CA LEU A 117 4.94 9.62 -4.09
C LEU A 117 3.96 10.64 -3.50
N LEU A 118 3.25 10.25 -2.45
CA LEU A 118 2.31 11.09 -1.73
C LEU A 118 2.52 10.96 -0.22
N ASP A 119 2.33 12.06 0.49
CA ASP A 119 2.36 12.15 1.95
C ASP A 119 1.22 13.07 2.41
N ILE A 120 0.04 12.47 2.67
CA ILE A 120 -1.25 13.16 2.82
C ILE A 120 -1.60 13.26 4.30
N PRO A 121 -1.83 14.46 4.87
CA PRO A 121 -2.29 14.62 6.24
C PRO A 121 -3.61 13.90 6.47
N GLN A 122 -3.70 13.17 7.60
CA GLN A 122 -4.93 12.50 8.04
C GLN A 122 -5.44 13.19 9.30
N PRO A 123 -6.68 13.70 9.30
CA PRO A 123 -7.24 14.40 10.46
C PRO A 123 -7.64 13.44 11.59
N ALA A 124 -7.93 12.16 11.26
CA ALA A 124 -8.24 11.11 12.22
C ALA A 124 -7.61 9.76 11.84
N SER A 125 -7.66 8.81 12.78
CA SER A 125 -7.07 7.47 12.62
C SER A 125 -8.00 6.45 11.95
N ASN A 126 -9.15 6.88 11.47
CA ASN A 126 -10.12 6.04 10.75
C ASN A 126 -10.48 6.65 9.39
N HIS A 127 -11.19 5.89 8.58
CA HIS A 127 -11.53 6.20 7.18
C HIS A 127 -10.29 6.58 6.34
N ASN A 128 -9.15 5.93 6.59
CA ASN A 128 -7.89 6.27 5.92
C ASN A 128 -7.87 5.78 4.46
N GLY A 129 -8.64 4.74 4.13
CA GLY A 129 -8.62 4.13 2.81
C GLY A 129 -7.28 3.44 2.54
N GLY A 130 -6.64 3.73 1.41
CA GLY A 130 -5.28 3.30 1.13
C GLY A 130 -5.15 2.10 0.19
N HIS A 131 -6.24 1.58 -0.40
CA HIS A 131 -6.10 0.59 -1.46
C HIS A 131 -5.43 1.19 -2.68
N ILE A 132 -4.47 0.48 -3.26
CA ILE A 132 -3.74 0.89 -4.47
C ILE A 132 -3.69 -0.24 -5.49
N ALA A 133 -3.79 0.11 -6.77
CA ALA A 133 -3.67 -0.83 -7.87
C ALA A 133 -3.22 -0.13 -9.16
N PHE A 134 -2.53 -0.84 -10.04
CA PHE A 134 -2.33 -0.37 -11.41
C PHE A 134 -3.53 -0.70 -12.27
N GLY A 135 -3.99 0.28 -13.03
CA GLY A 135 -4.99 0.07 -14.07
C GLY A 135 -4.40 -0.54 -15.34
N PRO A 136 -5.26 -0.97 -16.28
CA PRO A 136 -4.82 -1.48 -17.58
C PRO A 136 -4.12 -0.42 -18.44
N ASP A 137 -4.25 0.85 -18.09
CA ASP A 137 -3.57 2.00 -18.68
C ASP A 137 -2.14 2.20 -18.12
N GLY A 138 -1.70 1.34 -17.17
CA GLY A 138 -0.39 1.43 -16.53
C GLY A 138 -0.26 2.53 -15.48
N LEU A 139 -1.36 3.21 -15.13
CA LEU A 139 -1.37 4.27 -14.12
C LEU A 139 -1.70 3.71 -12.74
N LEU A 140 -1.17 4.36 -11.70
CA LEU A 140 -1.42 3.97 -10.31
C LEU A 140 -2.70 4.63 -9.78
N TYR A 141 -3.68 3.83 -9.40
CA TYR A 141 -4.93 4.25 -8.78
C TYR A 141 -4.84 4.10 -7.26
N ILE A 142 -5.36 5.08 -6.54
CA ILE A 142 -5.29 5.16 -5.07
C ILE A 142 -6.65 5.57 -4.53
N GLY A 143 -7.27 4.72 -3.72
CA GLY A 143 -8.53 5.02 -3.05
C GLY A 143 -8.29 5.57 -1.64
N LEU A 144 -8.77 6.78 -1.36
CA LEU A 144 -8.67 7.42 -0.06
C LEU A 144 -10.05 7.67 0.55
N GLY A 145 -10.18 7.43 1.84
CA GLY A 145 -11.34 7.85 2.63
C GLY A 145 -11.35 9.35 2.91
N ASP A 146 -12.41 9.82 3.55
CA ASP A 146 -12.61 11.24 3.90
C ASP A 146 -11.70 11.73 5.04
N GLY A 147 -10.97 10.83 5.70
CA GLY A 147 -10.06 11.15 6.79
C GLY A 147 -10.67 11.02 8.17
N GLY A 148 -11.91 10.49 8.28
CA GLY A 148 -12.44 9.96 9.52
C GLY A 148 -13.58 10.73 10.17
N SER A 149 -13.99 10.18 11.30
CA SER A 149 -15.13 10.62 12.13
C SER A 149 -16.51 10.47 11.47
N GLY A 150 -17.57 10.53 12.26
CA GLY A 150 -18.94 10.48 11.74
C GLY A 150 -19.35 11.76 11.04
N ASN A 151 -20.09 11.62 9.93
CA ASN A 151 -20.68 12.75 9.17
C ASN A 151 -19.67 13.68 8.49
N ASP A 152 -18.45 13.21 8.17
CA ASP A 152 -17.41 13.94 7.45
C ASP A 152 -17.18 15.37 7.99
N PRO A 153 -16.75 15.54 9.27
CA PRO A 153 -16.78 16.82 9.97
C PRO A 153 -15.60 17.73 9.62
N PHE A 154 -14.65 17.27 8.81
CA PHE A 154 -13.42 18.00 8.54
C PHE A 154 -13.56 18.95 7.35
N GLY A 155 -13.16 20.23 7.56
CA GLY A 155 -13.34 21.29 6.57
C GLY A 155 -14.77 21.85 6.56
N ALA A 156 -14.97 22.91 5.78
CA ALA A 156 -16.25 23.65 5.78
C ALA A 156 -17.42 22.89 5.14
N ILE A 157 -17.14 21.92 4.27
CA ILE A 157 -18.15 21.15 3.51
C ILE A 157 -17.91 19.64 3.57
N GLY A 158 -17.04 19.18 4.48
CA GLY A 158 -16.53 17.81 4.53
C GLY A 158 -15.48 17.50 3.45
N ASN A 159 -14.60 16.55 3.73
CA ASN A 159 -13.54 16.16 2.79
C ASN A 159 -14.08 15.39 1.58
N GLY A 160 -15.14 14.60 1.76
CA GLY A 160 -15.74 13.80 0.70
C GLY A 160 -16.26 14.67 -0.46
N GLN A 161 -16.86 15.82 -0.15
CA GLN A 161 -17.40 16.77 -1.13
C GLN A 161 -16.44 17.89 -1.53
N ASN A 162 -15.31 18.04 -0.85
CA ASN A 162 -14.34 19.09 -1.11
C ASN A 162 -13.36 18.70 -2.22
N LEU A 163 -13.53 19.28 -3.41
CA LEU A 163 -12.64 19.04 -4.56
C LEU A 163 -11.22 19.61 -4.41
N ARG A 164 -10.93 20.34 -3.33
CA ARG A 164 -9.60 20.92 -3.04
C ARG A 164 -8.76 20.07 -2.10
N THR A 165 -9.24 18.90 -1.69
CA THR A 165 -8.50 17.92 -0.89
C THR A 165 -8.35 16.61 -1.65
N LEU A 166 -7.30 15.84 -1.34
CA LEU A 166 -7.11 14.49 -1.85
C LEU A 166 -7.92 13.44 -1.06
N LEU A 167 -8.40 13.79 0.14
CA LEU A 167 -9.22 12.91 0.96
C LEU A 167 -10.62 12.72 0.37
N GLY A 168 -11.18 11.52 0.52
CA GLY A 168 -12.47 11.13 -0.05
C GLY A 168 -12.47 11.03 -1.58
N LYS A 169 -11.32 10.71 -2.19
CA LYS A 169 -11.12 10.69 -3.65
C LYS A 169 -10.51 9.38 -4.12
N LEU A 170 -10.75 9.09 -5.38
CA LEU A 170 -9.97 8.14 -6.16
C LEU A 170 -8.97 8.93 -6.99
N LEU A 171 -7.69 8.76 -6.70
CA LEU A 171 -6.59 9.41 -7.42
C LEU A 171 -6.04 8.50 -8.51
N ARG A 172 -5.49 9.09 -9.57
CA ARG A 172 -4.80 8.40 -10.66
C ARG A 172 -3.49 9.13 -10.96
N LEU A 173 -2.37 8.42 -10.88
CA LEU A 173 -1.03 9.00 -11.04
C LEU A 173 -0.26 8.30 -12.15
N ASP A 174 0.39 9.08 -13.01
CA ASP A 174 1.42 8.59 -13.92
C ASP A 174 2.78 8.64 -13.19
N ILE A 175 3.36 7.48 -12.99
CA ILE A 175 4.67 7.32 -12.35
C ILE A 175 5.78 6.94 -13.35
N SER A 176 5.46 6.80 -14.65
CA SER A 176 6.38 6.30 -15.68
C SER A 176 7.59 7.23 -15.90
N GLY A 177 7.40 8.53 -15.79
CA GLY A 177 8.45 9.54 -15.91
C GLY A 177 8.91 10.13 -14.58
N SER A 178 8.68 9.43 -13.48
CA SER A 178 8.96 9.95 -12.15
C SER A 178 10.46 10.02 -11.86
N THR A 179 10.90 11.13 -11.26
CA THR A 179 12.26 11.37 -10.77
C THR A 179 12.23 11.71 -9.29
N GLY A 180 13.40 11.83 -8.64
CA GLY A 180 13.47 12.23 -7.23
C GLY A 180 12.80 13.58 -6.93
N SER A 181 12.80 14.51 -7.88
CA SER A 181 12.18 15.84 -7.77
C SER A 181 10.73 15.91 -8.29
N VAL A 182 10.36 14.97 -9.17
CA VAL A 182 9.00 14.86 -9.75
C VAL A 182 8.51 13.43 -9.54
N PRO A 183 7.87 13.14 -8.42
CA PRO A 183 7.53 11.76 -8.06
C PRO A 183 6.41 11.16 -8.92
N TYR A 184 5.57 11.98 -9.54
CA TYR A 184 4.47 11.56 -10.43
C TYR A 184 4.04 12.71 -11.35
N ARG A 185 3.22 12.36 -12.34
CA ARG A 185 2.45 13.31 -13.17
C ARG A 185 0.96 13.06 -12.97
N ILE A 186 0.15 14.05 -13.30
CA ILE A 186 -1.32 13.98 -13.26
C ILE A 186 -1.84 14.02 -14.69
#